data_795248dd63dddf5f51ce6d3a60154c5e
#
_entry.id   795248dd63dddf5f51ce6d3a60154c5e
#
_cell.length_a   1.000
_cell.length_b   1.000
_cell.length_c   1.000
_cell.angle_alpha   90.00
_cell.angle_beta   90.00
_cell.angle_gamma   90.00
#
_symmetry.space_group_name_H-M   'P 1'
#
loop_
_entity.id
_entity.type
_entity.pdbx_description
1 polymer ?
#
loop_
_entity_poly.entity_id
_entity_poly.type
_entity_poly.pdbx_seq_one_letter_code
_entity_poly.pdbx_strand_id
1 'polypeptide(L)'
;STDRGRTFTRYDGNPVLTSDRPDFRDPKVFYHDRTGRWIMVIAAGQAMEIHSSANLRSWRFESRFGEEYGAHGGAWECPDLFELPVEGEPGQTRWVMLCSLGVEDGSRVQYFVGDFDGRNFTPEDDPDEVKWMDFGRDHYATVTWSGAPDGRRIALGWMNNWAYANEVPSVTFRGSNTLPRELGLRRVGGELLLTSVPAREAEKLLGEPFAVPAFAVETEHN
;
A
#
# COMPACT_ATOMS: atom_id res chain seq x y z
N SER A 1 21.90 -5.54 -8.99
CA SER A 1 21.64 -6.70 -9.87
C SER A 1 21.78 -6.31 -11.33
N THR A 2 22.44 -7.12 -12.11
CA THR A 2 22.58 -6.98 -13.56
C THR A 2 21.95 -8.16 -14.31
N ASP A 3 21.33 -9.09 -13.59
CA ASP A 3 20.79 -10.36 -14.09
C ASP A 3 19.29 -10.53 -13.76
N ARG A 4 18.53 -9.43 -13.76
CA ARG A 4 17.10 -9.37 -13.48
C ARG A 4 16.73 -9.86 -12.07
N GLY A 5 17.54 -9.49 -11.08
CA GLY A 5 17.25 -9.79 -9.68
C GLY A 5 17.60 -11.22 -9.22
N ARG A 6 18.37 -12.00 -10.01
CA ARG A 6 18.82 -13.32 -9.60
C ARG A 6 19.96 -13.26 -8.61
N THR A 7 20.87 -12.28 -8.78
CA THR A 7 21.95 -11.98 -7.85
C THR A 7 22.01 -10.52 -7.51
N PHE A 8 22.50 -10.20 -6.33
CA PHE A 8 22.66 -8.82 -5.86
C PHE A 8 24.07 -8.61 -5.33
N THR A 9 24.68 -7.51 -5.70
CA THR A 9 25.91 -6.99 -5.11
C THR A 9 25.57 -5.79 -4.26
N ARG A 10 25.98 -5.80 -3.00
CA ARG A 10 25.79 -4.67 -2.10
C ARG A 10 26.59 -3.47 -2.61
N TYR A 11 25.99 -2.29 -2.59
CA TYR A 11 26.70 -1.05 -2.88
C TYR A 11 27.57 -0.66 -1.67
N ASP A 12 28.86 -0.36 -1.91
CA ASP A 12 29.81 -0.08 -0.83
C ASP A 12 29.52 1.22 -0.07
N GLY A 13 28.80 2.17 -0.71
CA GLY A 13 28.35 3.41 -0.08
C GLY A 13 27.05 3.29 0.72
N ASN A 14 26.56 2.07 1.00
CA ASN A 14 25.42 1.90 1.91
C ASN A 14 25.83 2.13 3.39
N PRO A 15 24.90 2.63 4.20
CA PRO A 15 23.54 3.07 3.88
C PRO A 15 23.51 4.38 3.08
N VAL A 16 22.64 4.47 2.07
CA VAL A 16 22.46 5.68 1.25
C VAL A 16 21.54 6.73 1.90
N LEU A 17 20.84 6.34 2.95
CA LEU A 17 19.99 7.20 3.78
C LEU A 17 19.99 6.64 5.20
N THR A 18 20.12 7.52 6.19
CA THR A 18 20.02 7.21 7.62
C THR A 18 19.16 8.24 8.31
N SER A 19 18.54 7.84 9.43
CA SER A 19 17.77 8.73 10.29
C SER A 19 17.87 8.25 11.74
N ASP A 20 17.84 9.18 12.68
CA ASP A 20 17.72 8.91 14.12
C ASP A 20 16.23 8.79 14.56
N ARG A 21 15.30 8.88 13.61
CA ARG A 21 13.88 8.77 13.93
C ARG A 21 13.52 7.33 14.29
N PRO A 22 12.63 7.11 15.25
CA PRO A 22 12.11 5.79 15.55
C PRO A 22 11.33 5.26 14.32
N ASP A 23 11.35 3.95 14.17
CA ASP A 23 10.58 3.25 13.13
C ASP A 23 10.84 3.75 11.69
N PHE A 24 12.10 4.14 11.42
CA PHE A 24 12.53 4.54 10.09
C PHE A 24 12.84 3.32 9.24
N ARG A 25 11.86 2.88 8.42
CA ARG A 25 11.90 1.61 7.68
C ARG A 25 10.97 1.56 6.46
N ASP A 26 11.00 0.44 5.75
CA ASP A 26 10.08 0.05 4.67
C ASP A 26 10.08 1.04 3.49
N PRO A 27 11.22 1.30 2.83
CA PRO A 27 11.26 2.24 1.72
C PRO A 27 10.56 1.68 0.48
N LYS A 28 9.62 2.44 -0.08
CA LYS A 28 9.10 2.26 -1.44
C LYS A 28 9.77 3.23 -2.38
N VAL A 29 10.38 2.72 -3.44
CA VAL A 29 11.11 3.53 -4.42
C VAL A 29 10.49 3.36 -5.81
N PHE A 30 10.24 4.49 -6.50
CA PHE A 30 9.76 4.50 -7.88
C PHE A 30 10.33 5.69 -8.65
N TYR A 31 10.27 5.63 -9.97
CA TYR A 31 10.66 6.75 -10.82
C TYR A 31 9.44 7.62 -11.13
N HIS A 32 9.57 8.93 -10.92
CA HIS A 32 8.51 9.91 -11.18
C HIS A 32 8.83 10.64 -12.49
N ASP A 33 8.16 10.24 -13.57
CA ASP A 33 8.43 10.69 -14.93
C ASP A 33 8.33 12.22 -15.09
N ARG A 34 7.33 12.85 -14.45
CA ARG A 34 7.11 14.32 -14.57
C ARG A 34 8.28 15.13 -14.05
N THR A 35 8.99 14.68 -13.04
CA THR A 35 10.17 15.37 -12.46
C THR A 35 11.49 14.78 -12.90
N GLY A 36 11.50 13.62 -13.56
CA GLY A 36 12.72 12.92 -13.97
C GLY A 36 13.56 12.47 -12.78
N ARG A 37 12.93 12.12 -11.64
CA ARG A 37 13.63 11.75 -10.40
C ARG A 37 13.09 10.46 -9.81
N TRP A 38 13.95 9.78 -9.10
CA TRP A 38 13.58 8.70 -8.20
C TRP A 38 12.96 9.30 -6.94
N ILE A 39 11.86 8.74 -6.51
CA ILE A 39 11.16 9.09 -5.27
C ILE A 39 11.24 7.90 -4.33
N MET A 40 11.50 8.18 -3.06
CA MET A 40 11.41 7.21 -1.97
C MET A 40 10.37 7.73 -0.98
N VAL A 41 9.39 6.90 -0.69
CA VAL A 41 8.49 7.09 0.45
C VAL A 41 8.90 6.09 1.51
N ILE A 42 9.13 6.55 2.73
CA ILE A 42 9.63 5.72 3.83
C ILE A 42 8.89 6.03 5.12
N ALA A 43 8.59 5.01 5.89
CA ALA A 43 7.97 5.16 7.20
C ALA A 43 8.94 5.81 8.21
N ALA A 44 8.43 6.73 9.02
CA ALA A 44 9.21 7.47 10.02
C ALA A 44 8.36 7.77 11.27
N GLY A 45 8.12 6.76 12.08
CA GLY A 45 7.21 6.81 13.23
C GLY A 45 5.74 6.71 12.77
N GLN A 46 4.93 7.71 13.08
CA GLN A 46 3.54 7.80 12.64
C GLN A 46 3.35 8.79 11.48
N ALA A 47 4.30 8.79 10.56
CA ALA A 47 4.27 9.62 9.36
C ALA A 47 5.10 8.97 8.25
N MET A 48 4.99 9.49 7.03
CA MET A 48 5.81 9.13 5.88
C MET A 48 6.76 10.28 5.54
N GLU A 49 8.02 9.96 5.27
CA GLU A 49 8.95 10.92 4.67
C GLU A 49 9.07 10.65 3.16
N ILE A 50 9.11 11.73 2.40
CA ILE A 50 9.31 11.70 0.96
C ILE A 50 10.70 12.26 0.65
N HIS A 51 11.47 11.47 -0.06
CA HIS A 51 12.82 11.83 -0.50
C HIS A 51 12.94 11.71 -2.02
N SER A 52 13.79 12.53 -2.64
CA SER A 52 14.08 12.46 -4.06
C SER A 52 15.56 12.23 -4.35
N SER A 53 15.84 11.55 -5.47
CA SER A 53 17.21 11.28 -5.93
C SER A 53 17.31 11.34 -7.45
N ALA A 54 18.45 11.79 -7.95
CA ALA A 54 18.78 11.70 -9.38
C ALA A 54 19.47 10.37 -9.75
N ASN A 55 19.98 9.61 -8.76
CA ASN A 55 20.93 8.51 -9.01
C ASN A 55 20.78 7.31 -8.06
N LEU A 56 19.74 7.28 -7.20
CA LEU A 56 19.49 6.26 -6.16
C LEU A 56 20.57 6.17 -5.07
N ARG A 57 21.54 7.07 -5.06
CA ARG A 57 22.68 7.06 -4.11
C ARG A 57 22.68 8.25 -3.18
N SER A 58 22.26 9.41 -3.69
CA SER A 58 22.16 10.65 -2.92
C SER A 58 20.70 11.04 -2.86
N TRP A 59 20.16 11.05 -1.65
CA TRP A 59 18.75 11.34 -1.39
C TRP A 59 18.62 12.70 -0.71
N ARG A 60 17.59 13.44 -1.12
CA ARG A 60 17.21 14.72 -0.53
C ARG A 60 15.83 14.57 0.09
N PHE A 61 15.70 14.98 1.34
CA PHE A 61 14.40 15.14 1.97
C PHE A 61 13.59 16.21 1.23
N GLU A 62 12.34 15.90 0.92
CA GLU A 62 11.41 16.80 0.25
C GLU A 62 10.30 17.25 1.20
N SER A 63 9.59 16.31 1.79
CA SER A 63 8.44 16.60 2.65
C SER A 63 8.11 15.45 3.60
N ARG A 64 7.14 15.71 4.46
CA ARG A 64 6.55 14.77 5.38
C ARG A 64 5.03 14.79 5.25
N PHE A 65 4.41 13.62 5.38
CA PHE A 65 2.97 13.46 5.32
C PHE A 65 2.48 12.57 6.45
N GLY A 66 1.29 12.88 6.98
CA GLY A 66 0.52 12.02 7.87
C GLY A 66 0.46 12.49 9.32
N GLU A 67 1.22 13.51 9.74
CA GLU A 67 1.20 13.96 11.14
C GLU A 67 -0.19 14.43 11.61
N GLU A 68 -1.01 14.92 10.69
CA GLU A 68 -2.36 15.44 10.95
C GLU A 68 -3.47 14.65 10.24
N TYR A 69 -3.14 13.53 9.58
CA TYR A 69 -4.08 12.79 8.74
C TYR A 69 -4.18 11.32 9.15
N GLY A 70 -5.40 10.80 9.13
CA GLY A 70 -5.67 9.38 9.27
C GLY A 70 -5.54 8.83 10.69
N ALA A 71 -5.44 7.52 10.80
CA ALA A 71 -5.36 6.82 12.07
C ALA A 71 -3.93 6.78 12.64
N HIS A 72 -3.80 6.94 13.95
CA HIS A 72 -2.57 6.98 14.73
C HIS A 72 -2.64 6.01 15.92
N GLY A 73 -2.65 4.70 15.63
CA GLY A 73 -2.69 3.67 16.70
C GLY A 73 -1.33 3.06 17.00
N GLY A 74 -0.44 3.06 16.01
CA GLY A 74 0.90 2.46 16.08
C GLY A 74 1.84 3.09 15.06
N ALA A 75 3.05 2.56 14.95
CA ALA A 75 3.96 2.98 13.89
C ALA A 75 3.33 2.75 12.52
N TRP A 76 3.57 3.68 11.61
CA TRP A 76 3.22 3.51 10.21
C TRP A 76 4.26 2.65 9.52
N GLU A 77 3.82 1.73 8.66
CA GLU A 77 4.65 0.72 8.02
C GLU A 77 4.27 0.54 6.55
N CYS A 78 5.15 -0.07 5.79
CA CYS A 78 4.91 -0.53 4.42
C CYS A 78 4.25 0.53 3.52
N PRO A 79 4.82 1.75 3.40
CA PRO A 79 4.25 2.77 2.54
C PRO A 79 4.26 2.34 1.08
N ASP A 80 3.24 2.76 0.34
CA ASP A 80 3.26 2.72 -1.12
C ASP A 80 2.68 4.03 -1.67
N LEU A 81 3.15 4.49 -2.81
CA LEU A 81 2.67 5.71 -3.47
C LEU A 81 2.65 5.49 -4.98
N PHE A 82 1.48 5.64 -5.58
CA PHE A 82 1.28 5.39 -7.00
C PHE A 82 0.11 6.17 -7.57
N GLU A 83 0.13 6.39 -8.88
CA GLU A 83 -0.94 7.05 -9.62
C GLU A 83 -1.91 6.02 -10.20
N LEU A 84 -3.21 6.34 -10.15
CA LEU A 84 -4.29 5.55 -10.76
C LEU A 84 -5.19 6.43 -11.60
N PRO A 85 -5.71 5.93 -12.74
CA PRO A 85 -6.80 6.57 -13.44
C PRO A 85 -8.10 6.47 -12.63
N VAL A 86 -8.95 7.51 -12.75
CA VAL A 86 -10.29 7.49 -12.18
C VAL A 86 -11.24 6.82 -13.16
N GLU A 87 -11.92 5.77 -12.71
CA GLU A 87 -12.85 5.00 -13.54
C GLU A 87 -14.01 5.88 -14.02
N GLY A 88 -14.28 5.83 -15.32
CA GLY A 88 -15.35 6.65 -15.94
C GLY A 88 -15.00 8.11 -16.17
N GLU A 89 -13.80 8.59 -15.80
CA GLU A 89 -13.34 9.97 -15.98
C GLU A 89 -12.08 10.02 -16.88
N PRO A 90 -12.21 9.98 -18.21
CA PRO A 90 -11.08 9.90 -19.13
C PRO A 90 -10.07 11.04 -18.93
N GLY A 91 -8.79 10.70 -18.78
CA GLY A 91 -7.70 11.64 -18.58
C GLY A 91 -7.55 12.16 -17.14
N GLN A 92 -8.43 11.78 -16.23
CA GLN A 92 -8.28 12.10 -14.81
C GLN A 92 -7.48 11.00 -14.10
N THR A 93 -6.49 11.41 -13.35
CA THR A 93 -5.70 10.51 -12.48
C THR A 93 -5.60 11.11 -11.09
N ARG A 94 -5.40 10.25 -10.08
CA ARG A 94 -5.05 10.66 -8.71
C ARG A 94 -3.97 9.75 -8.16
N TRP A 95 -3.24 10.30 -7.23
CA TRP A 95 -2.26 9.54 -6.46
C TRP A 95 -2.91 8.90 -5.25
N VAL A 96 -2.46 7.69 -4.95
CA VAL A 96 -2.89 6.93 -3.77
C VAL A 96 -1.67 6.65 -2.92
N MET A 97 -1.74 6.98 -1.64
CA MET A 97 -0.77 6.57 -0.63
C MET A 97 -1.38 5.48 0.22
N LEU A 98 -0.67 4.37 0.40
CA LEU A 98 -1.03 3.29 1.33
C LEU A 98 -0.15 3.37 2.57
N CYS A 99 -0.72 2.97 3.70
CA CYS A 99 -0.02 2.87 4.96
C CYS A 99 -0.59 1.74 5.82
N SER A 100 0.26 0.84 6.24
CA SER A 100 -0.07 -0.18 7.23
C SER A 100 0.19 0.34 8.64
N LEU A 101 -0.66 0.00 9.61
CA LEU A 101 -0.48 0.39 11.01
C LEU A 101 -1.15 -0.58 11.98
N GLY A 102 -0.62 -0.65 13.20
CA GLY A 102 -1.31 -1.28 14.31
C GLY A 102 -2.48 -0.42 14.79
N VAL A 103 -3.59 -1.05 15.14
CA VAL A 103 -4.78 -0.45 15.75
C VAL A 103 -5.18 -1.26 16.96
N GLU A 104 -6.12 -0.77 17.77
CA GLU A 104 -6.52 -1.41 19.04
C GLU A 104 -6.92 -2.89 18.85
N ASP A 105 -7.63 -3.21 17.78
CA ASP A 105 -8.13 -4.55 17.47
C ASP A 105 -7.22 -5.35 16.51
N GLY A 106 -5.96 -4.93 16.34
CA GLY A 106 -4.97 -5.65 15.52
C GLY A 106 -4.16 -4.79 14.56
N SER A 107 -4.27 -5.07 13.28
CA SER A 107 -3.51 -4.37 12.23
C SER A 107 -4.35 -4.15 10.98
N ARG A 108 -4.19 -3.00 10.34
CA ARG A 108 -4.98 -2.58 9.17
C ARG A 108 -4.12 -1.82 8.16
N VAL A 109 -4.67 -1.60 6.98
CA VAL A 109 -4.09 -0.75 5.93
C VAL A 109 -5.05 0.41 5.66
N GLN A 110 -4.59 1.63 5.91
CA GLN A 110 -5.29 2.85 5.50
C GLN A 110 -4.77 3.36 4.16
N TYR A 111 -5.59 4.16 3.48
CA TYR A 111 -5.18 4.83 2.25
C TYR A 111 -5.64 6.28 2.22
N PHE A 112 -4.94 7.06 1.41
CA PHE A 112 -5.24 8.45 1.12
C PHE A 112 -5.27 8.65 -0.38
N VAL A 113 -6.19 9.49 -0.86
CA VAL A 113 -6.28 9.88 -2.26
C VAL A 113 -5.96 11.36 -2.38
N GLY A 114 -5.17 11.74 -3.38
CA GLY A 114 -4.78 13.14 -3.55
C GLY A 114 -3.90 13.38 -4.77
N ASP A 115 -3.17 14.47 -4.73
CA ASP A 115 -2.20 14.85 -5.74
C ASP A 115 -0.77 14.70 -5.23
N PHE A 116 0.16 14.41 -6.15
CA PHE A 116 1.58 14.34 -5.87
C PHE A 116 2.39 15.07 -6.95
N ASP A 117 3.15 16.06 -6.55
CA ASP A 117 3.94 16.91 -7.46
C ASP A 117 5.39 16.43 -7.66
N GLY A 118 5.76 15.29 -7.06
CA GLY A 118 7.13 14.76 -7.02
C GLY A 118 7.91 15.18 -5.78
N ARG A 119 7.28 15.93 -4.86
CA ARG A 119 7.84 16.38 -3.59
C ARG A 119 6.85 16.29 -2.44
N ASN A 120 5.62 16.76 -2.67
CA ASN A 120 4.58 16.83 -1.66
C ASN A 120 3.39 15.98 -2.10
N PHE A 121 2.87 15.20 -1.16
CA PHE A 121 1.56 14.58 -1.31
C PHE A 121 0.53 15.48 -0.62
N THR A 122 -0.51 15.85 -1.36
CA THR A 122 -1.61 16.70 -0.89
C THR A 122 -2.89 15.88 -0.96
N PRO A 123 -3.44 15.39 0.16
CA PRO A 123 -4.67 14.61 0.16
C PRO A 123 -5.88 15.48 -0.20
N GLU A 124 -6.88 14.86 -0.83
CA GLU A 124 -8.20 15.44 -1.03
C GLU A 124 -9.11 15.20 0.18
N ASP A 125 -8.74 14.26 1.04
CA ASP A 125 -9.52 13.81 2.18
C ASP A 125 -9.42 14.79 3.36
N ASP A 126 -10.46 14.80 4.20
CA ASP A 126 -10.44 15.52 5.48
C ASP A 126 -9.38 14.88 6.41
N PRO A 127 -8.61 15.66 7.18
CA PRO A 127 -7.63 15.13 8.13
C PRO A 127 -8.19 14.06 9.08
N ASP A 128 -9.42 14.24 9.55
CA ASP A 128 -10.07 13.33 10.50
C ASP A 128 -10.71 12.10 9.83
N GLU A 129 -10.70 12.03 8.50
CA GLU A 129 -11.26 10.91 7.75
C GLU A 129 -10.27 9.77 7.64
N VAL A 130 -10.71 8.56 8.04
CA VAL A 130 -9.90 7.34 7.92
C VAL A 130 -10.54 6.40 6.91
N LYS A 131 -9.81 6.12 5.83
CA LYS A 131 -10.23 5.17 4.79
C LYS A 131 -9.43 3.89 4.89
N TRP A 132 -10.13 2.77 5.07
CA TRP A 132 -9.52 1.45 5.16
C TRP A 132 -9.55 0.74 3.80
N MET A 133 -8.41 0.16 3.41
CA MET A 133 -8.28 -0.60 2.16
C MET A 133 -9.04 -1.93 2.19
N ASP A 134 -9.20 -2.50 3.37
CA ASP A 134 -9.88 -3.79 3.59
C ASP A 134 -10.68 -3.75 4.89
N PHE A 135 -11.83 -4.41 4.91
CA PHE A 135 -12.72 -4.50 6.06
C PHE A 135 -12.64 -5.86 6.77
N GLY A 136 -11.88 -6.81 6.22
CA GLY A 136 -11.55 -8.07 6.87
C GLY A 136 -10.46 -7.90 7.92
N ARG A 137 -10.23 -8.96 8.69
CA ARG A 137 -9.20 -8.95 9.73
C ARG A 137 -7.79 -9.21 9.21
N ASP A 138 -7.68 -9.95 8.09
CA ASP A 138 -6.43 -10.53 7.61
C ASP A 138 -5.95 -9.88 6.32
N HIS A 139 -5.62 -8.60 6.39
CA HIS A 139 -5.01 -7.87 5.29
C HIS A 139 -4.05 -6.82 5.83
N TYR A 140 -2.74 -7.07 5.74
CA TYR A 140 -1.71 -6.18 6.29
C TYR A 140 -0.47 -6.12 5.40
N ALA A 141 0.41 -5.14 5.66
CA ALA A 141 1.70 -4.97 5.00
C ALA A 141 1.61 -4.98 3.46
N THR A 142 0.59 -4.29 2.94
CA THR A 142 0.28 -4.29 1.51
C THR A 142 1.37 -3.60 0.72
N VAL A 143 1.81 -4.25 -0.35
CA VAL A 143 2.69 -3.69 -1.37
C VAL A 143 2.08 -3.86 -2.75
N THR A 144 2.43 -2.96 -3.68
CA THR A 144 1.98 -3.08 -5.06
C THR A 144 3.15 -3.31 -6.02
N TRP A 145 2.89 -4.02 -7.13
CA TRP A 145 3.86 -4.14 -8.22
C TRP A 145 3.80 -2.95 -9.14
N SER A 146 4.99 -2.44 -9.49
CA SER A 146 5.18 -1.46 -10.55
C SER A 146 5.37 -2.18 -11.89
N GLY A 147 4.88 -1.57 -12.98
CA GLY A 147 5.10 -2.08 -14.33
C GLY A 147 4.34 -3.38 -14.66
N ALA A 148 3.24 -3.65 -13.98
CA ALA A 148 2.33 -4.73 -14.39
C ALA A 148 1.78 -4.48 -15.81
N PRO A 149 1.54 -5.52 -16.62
CA PRO A 149 0.97 -5.37 -17.95
C PRO A 149 -0.34 -4.58 -17.93
N ASP A 150 -0.59 -3.86 -19.03
CA ASP A 150 -1.82 -3.07 -19.25
C ASP A 150 -2.00 -1.90 -18.26
N GLY A 151 -0.91 -1.43 -17.64
CA GLY A 151 -0.96 -0.33 -16.68
C GLY A 151 -1.66 -0.66 -15.37
N ARG A 152 -1.94 -1.93 -15.11
CA ARG A 152 -2.60 -2.39 -13.88
C ARG A 152 -1.75 -2.14 -12.64
N ARG A 153 -2.41 -1.86 -11.53
CA ARG A 153 -1.81 -1.81 -10.20
C ARG A 153 -2.29 -3.03 -9.41
N ILE A 154 -1.38 -3.93 -9.12
CA ILE A 154 -1.70 -5.19 -8.43
C ILE A 154 -1.09 -5.16 -7.05
N ALA A 155 -1.93 -5.37 -6.03
CA ALA A 155 -1.58 -5.39 -4.63
C ALA A 155 -1.53 -6.82 -4.09
N LEU A 156 -0.64 -7.04 -3.13
CA LEU A 156 -0.54 -8.25 -2.32
C LEU A 156 -0.32 -7.85 -0.87
N GLY A 157 -1.07 -8.45 0.04
CA GLY A 157 -0.91 -8.23 1.48
C GLY A 157 -0.55 -9.51 2.22
N TRP A 158 -0.20 -9.39 3.47
CA TRP A 158 -0.08 -10.50 4.41
C TRP A 158 -1.49 -10.86 4.93
N MET A 159 -1.91 -12.09 4.68
CA MET A 159 -3.20 -12.61 5.15
C MET A 159 -3.05 -13.13 6.57
N ASN A 160 -2.91 -12.22 7.48
CA ASN A 160 -2.83 -12.47 8.92
C ASN A 160 -3.02 -11.14 9.67
N ASN A 161 -2.98 -11.22 11.02
CA ASN A 161 -3.16 -10.05 11.88
C ASN A 161 -2.25 -10.15 13.11
N TRP A 162 -1.59 -9.08 13.49
CA TRP A 162 -0.70 -9.05 14.64
C TRP A 162 -1.38 -9.38 15.97
N ALA A 163 -2.71 -9.22 16.07
CA ALA A 163 -3.48 -9.60 17.26
C ALA A 163 -3.33 -11.09 17.63
N TYR A 164 -3.08 -11.98 16.65
CA TYR A 164 -2.99 -13.43 16.86
C TYR A 164 -1.97 -14.16 15.97
N ALA A 165 -1.17 -13.44 15.20
CA ALA A 165 -0.22 -14.07 14.27
C ALA A 165 0.74 -15.05 14.92
N ASN A 166 1.12 -14.79 16.17
CA ASN A 166 2.02 -15.66 16.93
C ASN A 166 1.34 -16.93 17.45
N GLU A 167 0.03 -16.98 17.47
CA GLU A 167 -0.79 -18.09 17.97
C GLU A 167 -1.28 -19.01 16.84
N VAL A 168 -1.10 -18.61 15.57
CA VAL A 168 -1.47 -19.42 14.42
C VAL A 168 -0.71 -20.77 14.45
N PRO A 169 -1.41 -21.92 14.46
CA PRO A 169 -0.78 -23.22 14.51
C PRO A 169 -0.05 -23.53 13.20
N SER A 170 1.26 -23.49 13.24
CA SER A 170 2.10 -23.85 12.09
C SER A 170 3.42 -24.43 12.58
N VAL A 171 4.04 -25.28 11.76
CA VAL A 171 5.26 -25.98 12.11
C VAL A 171 6.49 -25.37 11.43
N THR A 172 6.39 -25.07 10.15
CA THR A 172 7.55 -24.66 9.32
C THR A 172 7.53 -23.20 8.92
N PHE A 173 6.34 -22.58 8.81
CA PHE A 173 6.17 -21.15 8.49
C PHE A 173 4.86 -20.65 9.10
N ARG A 174 4.71 -19.33 9.17
CA ARG A 174 3.47 -18.67 9.62
C ARG A 174 3.01 -17.65 8.61
N GLY A 175 1.67 -17.56 8.47
CA GLY A 175 1.01 -16.63 7.59
C GLY A 175 0.90 -17.12 6.15
N SER A 176 0.09 -16.41 5.40
CA SER A 176 -0.15 -16.59 3.97
C SER A 176 -0.20 -15.23 3.30
N ASN A 177 -0.05 -15.18 1.99
CA ASN A 177 -0.36 -13.98 1.23
C ASN A 177 -1.86 -13.93 0.92
N THR A 178 -2.41 -12.73 0.82
CA THR A 178 -3.76 -12.54 0.28
C THR A 178 -3.81 -12.96 -1.18
N LEU A 179 -5.01 -13.14 -1.71
CA LEU A 179 -5.19 -13.22 -3.15
C LEU A 179 -4.71 -11.90 -3.78
N PRO A 180 -3.92 -11.92 -4.88
CA PRO A 180 -3.54 -10.69 -5.57
C PRO A 180 -4.79 -9.92 -6.01
N ARG A 181 -4.80 -8.61 -5.79
CA ARG A 181 -5.93 -7.73 -6.09
C ARG A 181 -5.51 -6.62 -7.05
N GLU A 182 -6.33 -6.37 -8.04
CA GLU A 182 -6.20 -5.22 -8.92
C GLU A 182 -6.87 -4.00 -8.27
N LEU A 183 -6.13 -2.91 -8.19
CA LEU A 183 -6.58 -1.66 -7.59
C LEU A 183 -7.05 -0.69 -8.67
N GLY A 184 -8.09 0.05 -8.35
CA GLY A 184 -8.63 1.13 -9.17
C GLY A 184 -9.13 2.28 -8.31
N LEU A 185 -9.53 3.37 -8.93
CA LEU A 185 -10.21 4.50 -8.29
C LEU A 185 -11.56 4.72 -8.93
N ARG A 186 -12.58 4.89 -8.10
CA ARG A 186 -13.95 5.19 -8.54
C ARG A 186 -14.56 6.31 -7.72
N ARG A 187 -15.32 7.18 -8.38
CA ARG A 187 -16.10 8.20 -7.68
C ARG A 187 -17.47 7.64 -7.29
N VAL A 188 -17.78 7.72 -6.00
CA VAL A 188 -19.07 7.30 -5.44
C VAL A 188 -19.60 8.42 -4.54
N GLY A 189 -20.77 8.96 -4.86
CA GLY A 189 -21.36 10.05 -4.09
C GLY A 189 -20.54 11.35 -4.05
N GLY A 190 -19.65 11.56 -5.02
CA GLY A 190 -18.73 12.70 -5.08
C GLY A 190 -17.34 12.42 -4.51
N GLU A 191 -17.18 11.37 -3.74
CA GLU A 191 -15.95 10.97 -3.08
C GLU A 191 -15.15 9.96 -3.92
N LEU A 192 -13.81 10.05 -3.91
CA LEU A 192 -12.94 9.07 -4.56
C LEU A 192 -12.61 7.92 -3.60
N LEU A 193 -12.97 6.72 -4.02
CA LEU A 193 -12.72 5.51 -3.26
C LEU A 193 -11.75 4.58 -4.00
N LEU A 194 -10.82 4.00 -3.25
CA LEU A 194 -9.97 2.92 -3.74
C LEU A 194 -10.81 1.65 -3.91
N THR A 195 -10.80 1.10 -5.11
CA THR A 195 -11.44 -0.20 -5.40
C THR A 195 -10.41 -1.30 -5.42
N SER A 196 -10.82 -2.49 -5.00
CA SER A 196 -9.96 -3.66 -4.89
C SER A 196 -10.74 -4.91 -5.31
N VAL A 197 -10.34 -5.50 -6.43
CA VAL A 197 -10.95 -6.72 -6.95
C VAL A 197 -9.91 -7.82 -7.14
N PRO A 198 -10.25 -9.12 -7.04
CA PRO A 198 -9.30 -10.17 -7.36
C PRO A 198 -8.66 -9.95 -8.73
N ALA A 199 -7.35 -10.11 -8.83
CA ALA A 199 -6.67 -10.03 -10.12
C ALA A 199 -7.24 -11.06 -11.09
N ARG A 200 -7.40 -10.71 -12.36
CA ARG A 200 -8.02 -11.56 -13.39
C ARG A 200 -7.39 -12.95 -13.50
N GLU A 201 -6.12 -13.07 -13.15
CA GLU A 201 -5.41 -14.36 -13.15
C GLU A 201 -5.96 -15.34 -12.10
N ALA A 202 -6.64 -14.84 -11.06
CA ALA A 202 -7.29 -15.67 -10.05
C ALA A 202 -8.48 -16.48 -10.61
N GLU A 203 -9.08 -16.05 -11.72
CA GLU A 203 -10.14 -16.79 -12.40
C GLU A 203 -9.70 -18.21 -12.80
N LYS A 204 -8.39 -18.40 -13.07
CA LYS A 204 -7.83 -19.72 -13.38
C LYS A 204 -7.87 -20.71 -12.23
N LEU A 205 -8.10 -20.22 -11.01
CA LEU A 205 -8.21 -21.04 -9.80
C LEU A 205 -9.66 -21.44 -9.50
N LEU A 206 -10.62 -20.86 -10.21
CA LEU A 206 -12.04 -21.16 -10.02
C LEU A 206 -12.39 -22.50 -10.66
N GLY A 207 -13.10 -23.33 -9.91
CA GLY A 207 -13.76 -24.53 -10.42
C GLY A 207 -15.15 -24.23 -10.96
N GLU A 208 -15.93 -25.28 -11.18
CA GLU A 208 -17.33 -25.13 -11.57
C GLU A 208 -18.13 -24.40 -10.49
N PRO A 209 -18.93 -23.38 -10.85
CA PRO A 209 -19.71 -22.64 -9.87
C PRO A 209 -20.84 -23.52 -9.29
N PHE A 210 -21.08 -23.36 -8.00
CA PHE A 210 -22.29 -23.90 -7.37
C PHE A 210 -23.14 -22.76 -6.79
N ALA A 211 -24.45 -22.91 -6.88
CA ALA A 211 -25.38 -21.92 -6.37
C ALA A 211 -25.58 -22.11 -4.86
N VAL A 212 -25.40 -21.05 -4.10
CA VAL A 212 -25.79 -20.98 -2.70
C VAL A 212 -27.18 -20.35 -2.64
N PRO A 213 -28.18 -20.99 -2.01
CA PRO A 213 -29.51 -20.38 -1.82
C PRO A 213 -29.39 -19.05 -1.06
N ALA A 214 -30.26 -18.10 -1.37
CA ALA A 214 -30.31 -16.85 -0.62
C ALA A 214 -30.58 -17.12 0.88
N PHE A 215 -29.79 -16.47 1.74
CA PHE A 215 -29.96 -16.54 3.19
C PHE A 215 -29.79 -15.14 3.80
N ALA A 216 -30.44 -14.92 4.93
CA ALA A 216 -30.21 -13.70 5.70
C ALA A 216 -28.87 -13.79 6.45
N VAL A 217 -28.06 -12.75 6.38
CA VAL A 217 -26.88 -12.60 7.22
C VAL A 217 -27.33 -11.90 8.51
N GLU A 218 -27.33 -12.64 9.60
CA GLU A 218 -27.60 -12.10 10.94
C GLU A 218 -26.29 -11.79 11.66
N THR A 219 -26.29 -10.78 12.53
CA THR A 219 -25.09 -10.23 13.19
C THR A 219 -24.37 -11.21 14.13
N GLU A 220 -24.94 -12.38 14.40
CA GLU A 220 -24.39 -13.38 15.31
C GLU A 220 -23.69 -14.58 14.62
N HIS A 221 -23.55 -14.54 13.31
CA HIS A 221 -22.81 -15.57 12.57
C HIS A 221 -21.39 -15.08 12.23
N ASN A 222 -20.54 -15.08 13.23
CA ASN A 222 -19.09 -15.02 13.10
C ASN A 222 -18.46 -16.40 13.12
#